data_c1132a737fbcf7c9832c43f6b37f6bc9
#
_entry.id   c1132a737fbcf7c9832c43f6b37f6bc9
#
_cell.length_a   1.000
_cell.length_b   1.000
_cell.length_c   1.000
_cell.angle_alpha   90.00
_cell.angle_beta   90.00
_cell.angle_gamma   90.00
#
_symmetry.space_group_name_H-M   'P 1'
#
loop_
_entity.id
_entity.type
_entity.pdbx_description
1 polymer ?
#
loop_
_entity_poly.entity_id
_entity_poly.type
_entity_poly.pdbx_seq_one_letter_code
_entity_poly.pdbx_strand_id
1 'polypeptide(L)'
;ASKTSGDAMLEAGGDIENMSFDDLPPELTIPPRPVQLQLEVADITSQKLARTCADQPRGVLCYLDEMSTWMAKMADPKSGESRATWVQAFEGSSYKVDRVTDGAIHVDNLSVSIYGNVQPRVFKQHSKQLMTDGLLQRFLYVRLDASKTSVGDPVPEELTSAHQWEQTIRLLAALPATQYILSEGAYRVFRQWQEYIDGVRQREKLLQSSDAYQEAIGKQVGQCARMCLIWHLIESPWQTEVSESLMSRVIQFMRCTVMPTMRQVLDVSLSESTLDTWLRDHILTRADQSSVTLPELKRGAHWQLQAMSKWEADSAIMDAMSDLERVQWVARMDDGSRTATITWAINPRLITQFEAHRDAVIAARQARRREIYDEYREIDPSYRPKPVYGYRDDVHGHECPIDQ
;
A
#
# COMPACT_ATOMS: atom_id res chain seq x y z
N ALA A 1 -17.76 -13.46 56.30
CA ALA A 1 -17.64 -14.83 55.83
C ALA A 1 -18.60 -14.96 54.64
N SER A 2 -18.11 -15.01 53.44
CA SER A 2 -18.93 -15.29 52.26
C SER A 2 -19.26 -16.77 52.24
N LYS A 3 -20.54 -17.12 52.32
CA LYS A 3 -20.98 -18.50 52.06
C LYS A 3 -20.52 -18.90 50.65
N THR A 4 -19.95 -20.08 50.53
CA THR A 4 -19.59 -20.61 49.21
C THR A 4 -20.85 -20.97 48.44
N SER A 5 -20.81 -20.92 47.12
CA SER A 5 -21.95 -21.23 46.22
C SER A 5 -22.56 -22.62 46.53
N GLY A 6 -21.77 -23.56 47.02
CA GLY A 6 -22.23 -24.90 47.44
C GLY A 6 -23.10 -24.90 48.70
N ASP A 7 -22.82 -24.04 49.67
CA ASP A 7 -23.60 -23.96 50.90
C ASP A 7 -25.01 -23.38 50.64
N ALA A 8 -25.14 -22.47 49.69
CA ALA A 8 -26.43 -21.90 49.30
C ALA A 8 -27.34 -22.93 48.55
N MET A 9 -26.74 -23.85 47.82
CA MET A 9 -27.47 -24.93 47.14
C MET A 9 -28.01 -25.99 48.13
N LEU A 10 -27.26 -26.29 49.15
CA LEU A 10 -27.69 -27.25 50.21
C LEU A 10 -28.84 -26.73 51.08
N GLU A 11 -28.92 -25.41 51.29
CA GLU A 11 -30.02 -24.76 52.03
C GLU A 11 -31.33 -24.67 51.21
N ALA A 12 -31.28 -24.70 49.87
CA ALA A 12 -32.46 -24.58 48.98
C ALA A 12 -33.25 -25.85 48.81
N GLY A 13 -32.77 -27.04 49.27
CA GLY A 13 -33.56 -28.31 49.33
C GLY A 13 -34.06 -28.84 47.98
N GLY A 14 -33.46 -28.39 46.87
CA GLY A 14 -33.87 -28.75 45.51
C GLY A 14 -33.10 -29.96 44.97
N ASP A 15 -33.78 -30.77 44.16
CA ASP A 15 -33.24 -31.94 43.48
C ASP A 15 -32.32 -31.48 42.31
N ILE A 16 -31.05 -31.33 42.60
CA ILE A 16 -30.04 -30.71 41.73
C ILE A 16 -29.78 -31.52 40.48
N GLU A 17 -30.08 -32.84 40.51
CA GLU A 17 -29.83 -33.76 39.36
C GLU A 17 -30.78 -33.53 38.14
N ASN A 18 -31.88 -32.80 38.31
CA ASN A 18 -32.86 -32.58 37.27
C ASN A 18 -33.12 -31.11 36.90
N MET A 19 -32.38 -30.18 37.47
CA MET A 19 -32.52 -28.76 37.16
C MET A 19 -31.77 -28.41 35.82
N SER A 20 -32.47 -27.79 34.88
CA SER A 20 -31.81 -27.15 33.72
C SER A 20 -31.00 -25.95 34.16
N PHE A 21 -29.91 -25.68 33.50
CA PHE A 21 -29.09 -24.47 33.76
C PHE A 21 -29.89 -23.16 33.67
N ASP A 22 -30.98 -23.16 32.89
CA ASP A 22 -31.86 -22.01 32.68
C ASP A 22 -32.84 -21.80 33.86
N ASP A 23 -33.00 -22.80 34.75
CA ASP A 23 -33.91 -22.77 35.90
C ASP A 23 -33.19 -22.36 37.20
N LEU A 24 -31.89 -22.07 37.18
CA LEU A 24 -31.13 -21.67 38.35
C LEU A 24 -31.54 -20.26 38.80
N PRO A 25 -31.75 -20.03 40.11
CA PRO A 25 -31.99 -18.69 40.63
C PRO A 25 -30.88 -17.72 40.20
N PRO A 26 -31.19 -16.44 39.98
CA PRO A 26 -30.21 -15.43 39.54
C PRO A 26 -28.97 -15.33 40.45
N GLU A 27 -29.12 -15.67 41.71
CA GLU A 27 -28.07 -15.67 42.73
C GLU A 27 -27.08 -16.85 42.58
N LEU A 28 -27.47 -17.89 41.85
CA LEU A 28 -26.68 -19.09 41.57
C LEU A 28 -26.20 -19.17 40.10
N THR A 29 -26.53 -18.19 39.29
CA THR A 29 -26.01 -18.12 37.92
C THR A 29 -24.49 -17.99 37.97
N ILE A 30 -23.80 -18.97 37.37
CA ILE A 30 -22.34 -18.93 37.24
C ILE A 30 -22.00 -17.64 36.46
N PRO A 31 -21.20 -16.72 37.04
CA PRO A 31 -20.81 -15.53 36.32
C PRO A 31 -20.18 -15.91 34.96
N PRO A 32 -20.47 -15.21 33.90
CA PRO A 32 -19.92 -15.50 32.58
C PRO A 32 -18.39 -15.57 32.70
N ARG A 33 -17.82 -16.57 32.06
CA ARG A 33 -16.36 -16.79 32.08
C ARG A 33 -15.67 -15.49 31.67
N PRO A 34 -14.70 -14.97 32.44
CA PRO A 34 -14.01 -13.76 32.06
C PRO A 34 -13.37 -13.95 30.66
N VAL A 35 -13.69 -13.06 29.76
CA VAL A 35 -13.12 -13.08 28.42
C VAL A 35 -11.71 -12.53 28.49
N GLN A 36 -10.75 -13.32 28.02
CA GLN A 36 -9.38 -12.85 27.92
C GLN A 36 -9.31 -11.77 26.82
N LEU A 37 -8.86 -10.57 27.18
CA LEU A 37 -8.62 -9.50 26.22
C LEU A 37 -7.48 -9.89 25.28
N GLN A 38 -7.76 -9.86 23.99
CA GLN A 38 -6.79 -10.14 22.93
C GLN A 38 -6.62 -8.88 22.08
N LEU A 39 -5.68 -8.01 22.46
CA LEU A 39 -5.46 -6.72 21.79
C LEU A 39 -4.74 -6.86 20.45
N GLU A 40 -3.96 -7.92 20.27
CA GLU A 40 -3.18 -8.17 19.05
C GLU A 40 -3.56 -9.50 18.42
N VAL A 41 -3.62 -9.50 17.11
CA VAL A 41 -3.85 -10.66 16.25
C VAL A 41 -2.87 -10.67 15.09
N ALA A 42 -2.53 -11.84 14.58
CA ALA A 42 -1.67 -11.97 13.38
C ALA A 42 -2.39 -12.77 12.29
N ASP A 43 -2.24 -14.09 12.29
CA ASP A 43 -2.92 -14.97 11.33
C ASP A 43 -4.29 -15.38 11.86
N ILE A 44 -5.31 -14.62 11.51
CA ILE A 44 -6.68 -14.80 12.03
C ILE A 44 -7.69 -15.00 10.90
N THR A 45 -8.68 -15.88 11.12
CA THR A 45 -9.82 -16.01 10.21
C THR A 45 -10.85 -14.89 10.45
N SER A 46 -11.62 -14.54 9.42
CA SER A 46 -12.65 -13.49 9.52
C SER A 46 -13.65 -13.74 10.64
N GLN A 47 -14.02 -15.01 10.85
CA GLN A 47 -14.95 -15.42 11.91
C GLN A 47 -14.33 -15.23 13.31
N LYS A 48 -13.09 -15.68 13.52
CA LYS A 48 -12.42 -15.47 14.79
C LYS A 48 -12.18 -13.98 15.06
N LEU A 49 -11.88 -13.20 14.01
CA LEU A 49 -11.74 -11.75 14.09
C LEU A 49 -13.05 -11.10 14.56
N ALA A 50 -14.19 -11.48 13.97
CA ALA A 50 -15.50 -10.98 14.37
C ALA A 50 -15.79 -11.27 15.86
N ARG A 51 -15.55 -12.51 16.32
CA ARG A 51 -15.69 -12.88 17.75
C ARG A 51 -14.77 -12.06 18.64
N THR A 52 -13.50 -11.94 18.25
CA THR A 52 -12.55 -11.14 19.05
C THR A 52 -12.98 -9.69 19.15
N CYS A 53 -13.51 -9.08 18.06
CA CYS A 53 -14.02 -7.71 18.09
C CYS A 53 -15.34 -7.58 18.88
N ALA A 54 -16.19 -8.63 18.89
CA ALA A 54 -17.39 -8.64 19.73
C ALA A 54 -17.05 -8.59 21.22
N ASP A 55 -15.98 -9.29 21.61
CA ASP A 55 -15.49 -9.32 22.98
C ASP A 55 -14.71 -8.05 23.37
N GLN A 56 -14.30 -7.24 22.38
CA GLN A 56 -13.43 -6.07 22.56
C GLN A 56 -13.92 -4.84 21.81
N PRO A 57 -14.76 -4.00 22.43
CA PRO A 57 -15.38 -2.83 21.76
C PRO A 57 -14.36 -1.76 21.31
N ARG A 58 -13.12 -1.79 21.81
CA ARG A 58 -12.04 -0.86 21.41
C ARG A 58 -11.29 -1.29 20.14
N GLY A 59 -11.64 -2.45 19.58
CA GLY A 59 -10.97 -3.00 18.39
C GLY A 59 -9.68 -3.74 18.70
N VAL A 60 -9.02 -4.19 17.64
CA VAL A 60 -7.79 -5.00 17.71
C VAL A 60 -6.73 -4.49 16.74
N LEU A 61 -5.47 -4.76 17.06
CA LEU A 61 -4.33 -4.56 16.16
C LEU A 61 -4.00 -5.87 15.44
N CYS A 62 -4.05 -5.89 14.14
CA CYS A 62 -3.45 -6.95 13.34
C CYS A 62 -2.00 -6.54 13.02
N TYR A 63 -1.05 -7.16 13.72
CA TYR A 63 0.37 -6.93 13.52
C TYR A 63 0.96 -8.04 12.65
N LEU A 64 1.58 -7.64 11.53
CA LEU A 64 2.17 -8.54 10.54
C LEU A 64 3.61 -8.09 10.28
N ASP A 65 4.57 -8.77 10.86
CA ASP A 65 5.99 -8.47 10.63
C ASP A 65 6.33 -8.58 9.13
N GLU A 66 5.76 -9.58 8.44
CA GLU A 66 5.82 -9.75 6.99
C GLU A 66 4.41 -10.01 6.43
N MET A 67 3.92 -9.11 5.58
CA MET A 67 2.56 -9.16 5.03
C MET A 67 2.39 -10.13 3.85
N SER A 68 3.45 -10.79 3.39
CA SER A 68 3.42 -11.62 2.18
C SER A 68 2.33 -12.69 2.22
N THR A 69 2.25 -13.44 3.32
CA THR A 69 1.24 -14.51 3.51
C THR A 69 -0.18 -13.94 3.56
N TRP A 70 -0.38 -12.83 4.26
CA TRP A 70 -1.67 -12.16 4.34
C TRP A 70 -2.11 -11.64 2.97
N MET A 71 -1.22 -10.98 2.23
CA MET A 71 -1.50 -10.48 0.88
C MET A 71 -1.83 -11.63 -0.09
N ALA A 72 -1.07 -12.74 -0.04
CA ALA A 72 -1.33 -13.91 -0.86
C ALA A 72 -2.71 -14.52 -0.55
N LYS A 73 -3.08 -14.66 0.73
CA LYS A 73 -4.41 -15.10 1.14
C LYS A 73 -5.50 -14.16 0.63
N MET A 74 -5.35 -12.86 0.79
CA MET A 74 -6.33 -11.88 0.32
C MET A 74 -6.42 -11.82 -1.21
N ALA A 75 -5.34 -12.10 -1.92
CA ALA A 75 -5.32 -12.17 -3.38
C ALA A 75 -5.96 -13.45 -3.96
N ASP A 76 -6.17 -14.51 -3.16
CA ASP A 76 -6.87 -15.71 -3.62
C ASP A 76 -8.31 -15.35 -4.04
N PRO A 77 -8.76 -15.72 -5.24
CA PRO A 77 -10.15 -15.50 -5.69
C PRO A 77 -11.22 -16.05 -4.75
N LYS A 78 -10.89 -17.11 -3.99
CA LYS A 78 -11.79 -17.72 -3.00
C LYS A 78 -11.95 -16.91 -1.72
N SER A 79 -11.11 -15.91 -1.50
CA SER A 79 -11.09 -15.08 -0.29
C SER A 79 -12.00 -13.84 -0.35
N GLY A 80 -12.95 -13.77 -1.29
CA GLY A 80 -13.83 -12.60 -1.46
C GLY A 80 -14.59 -12.22 -0.19
N GLU A 81 -15.16 -13.18 0.54
CA GLU A 81 -15.83 -12.94 1.82
C GLU A 81 -14.86 -12.41 2.89
N SER A 82 -13.67 -12.96 2.94
CA SER A 82 -12.62 -12.50 3.86
C SER A 82 -12.20 -11.07 3.55
N ARG A 83 -11.95 -10.74 2.28
CA ARG A 83 -11.62 -9.36 1.87
C ARG A 83 -12.71 -8.36 2.24
N ALA A 84 -13.99 -8.72 1.99
CA ALA A 84 -15.12 -7.87 2.35
C ALA A 84 -15.14 -7.56 3.86
N THR A 85 -14.83 -8.53 4.71
CA THR A 85 -14.72 -8.34 6.16
C THR A 85 -13.61 -7.33 6.50
N TRP A 86 -12.43 -7.45 5.90
CA TRP A 86 -11.33 -6.50 6.13
C TRP A 86 -11.63 -5.08 5.61
N VAL A 87 -12.31 -4.97 4.47
CA VAL A 87 -12.76 -3.68 3.93
C VAL A 87 -13.77 -3.04 4.88
N GLN A 88 -14.70 -3.82 5.45
CA GLN A 88 -15.69 -3.32 6.40
C GLN A 88 -15.06 -2.94 7.75
N ALA A 89 -14.06 -3.70 8.20
CA ALA A 89 -13.33 -3.41 9.44
C ALA A 89 -12.63 -2.05 9.44
N PHE A 90 -12.33 -1.49 8.27
CA PHE A 90 -11.81 -0.13 8.14
C PHE A 90 -12.86 0.93 8.53
N GLU A 91 -14.13 0.69 8.30
CA GLU A 91 -15.19 1.66 8.61
C GLU A 91 -15.52 1.71 10.11
N GLY A 92 -15.23 0.65 10.86
CA GLY A 92 -15.53 0.58 12.29
C GLY A 92 -17.03 0.56 12.61
N SER A 93 -17.85 0.08 11.66
CA SER A 93 -19.31 -0.02 11.82
C SER A 93 -19.74 -1.34 12.46
N SER A 94 -21.02 -1.45 12.81
CA SER A 94 -21.60 -2.71 13.29
C SER A 94 -21.50 -3.79 12.20
N TYR A 95 -21.26 -5.02 12.65
CA TYR A 95 -21.08 -6.17 11.77
C TYR A 95 -21.83 -7.37 12.32
N LYS A 96 -22.55 -8.10 11.48
CA LYS A 96 -23.30 -9.27 11.86
C LYS A 96 -22.91 -10.45 10.99
N VAL A 97 -22.62 -11.59 11.62
CA VAL A 97 -22.37 -12.87 10.94
C VAL A 97 -23.37 -13.89 11.47
N ASP A 98 -24.19 -14.40 10.57
CA ASP A 98 -25.13 -15.51 10.86
C ASP A 98 -24.57 -16.80 10.25
N ARG A 99 -24.23 -17.77 11.09
CA ARG A 99 -23.75 -19.09 10.64
C ARG A 99 -24.56 -20.21 11.30
N VAL A 100 -24.83 -21.25 10.53
CA VAL A 100 -25.63 -22.40 10.99
C VAL A 100 -24.97 -23.14 12.15
N THR A 101 -23.63 -23.19 12.19
CA THR A 101 -22.86 -23.98 13.17
C THR A 101 -22.56 -23.23 14.45
N ASP A 102 -22.44 -21.90 14.41
CA ASP A 102 -21.88 -21.10 15.52
C ASP A 102 -22.86 -20.03 16.06
N GLY A 103 -24.07 -19.99 15.50
CA GLY A 103 -25.04 -18.95 15.83
C GLY A 103 -24.68 -17.58 15.25
N ALA A 104 -25.46 -16.56 15.66
CA ALA A 104 -25.24 -15.19 15.24
C ALA A 104 -24.16 -14.52 16.09
N ILE A 105 -23.17 -13.92 15.43
CA ILE A 105 -22.18 -13.05 16.06
C ILE A 105 -22.57 -11.61 15.74
N HIS A 106 -22.83 -10.83 16.74
CA HIS A 106 -23.07 -9.38 16.61
C HIS A 106 -21.85 -8.62 17.14
N VAL A 107 -21.33 -7.74 16.32
CA VAL A 107 -20.19 -6.86 16.63
C VAL A 107 -20.68 -5.43 16.53
N ASP A 108 -20.70 -4.71 17.62
CA ASP A 108 -21.17 -3.30 17.62
C ASP A 108 -20.21 -2.40 16.85
N ASN A 109 -18.92 -2.70 16.94
CA ASN A 109 -17.86 -1.90 16.33
C ASN A 109 -16.75 -2.82 15.78
N LEU A 110 -16.84 -3.19 14.51
CA LEU A 110 -15.78 -3.95 13.82
C LEU A 110 -14.63 -3.01 13.48
N SER A 111 -13.75 -2.76 14.43
CA SER A 111 -12.60 -1.87 14.29
C SER A 111 -11.30 -2.65 14.35
N VAL A 112 -10.54 -2.62 13.24
CA VAL A 112 -9.26 -3.30 13.14
C VAL A 112 -8.22 -2.36 12.55
N SER A 113 -7.13 -2.16 13.28
CA SER A 113 -5.93 -1.52 12.75
C SER A 113 -4.99 -2.58 12.21
N ILE A 114 -4.44 -2.37 11.02
CA ILE A 114 -3.44 -3.26 10.42
C ILE A 114 -2.12 -2.52 10.35
N TYR A 115 -1.06 -3.14 10.85
CA TYR A 115 0.31 -2.70 10.67
C TYR A 115 1.15 -3.86 10.16
N GLY A 116 2.02 -3.59 9.18
CA GLY A 116 2.93 -4.61 8.70
C GLY A 116 3.92 -4.10 7.66
N ASN A 117 4.94 -4.89 7.44
CA ASN A 117 5.99 -4.66 6.47
C ASN A 117 5.77 -5.54 5.24
N VAL A 118 6.17 -5.06 4.09
CA VAL A 118 6.11 -5.82 2.84
C VAL A 118 7.25 -5.43 1.91
N GLN A 119 7.88 -6.42 1.30
CA GLN A 119 8.89 -6.16 0.29
C GLN A 119 8.24 -5.63 -1.00
N PRO A 120 8.85 -4.64 -1.70
CA PRO A 120 8.28 -4.06 -2.92
C PRO A 120 7.92 -5.10 -4.00
N ARG A 121 8.72 -6.15 -4.13
CA ARG A 121 8.47 -7.25 -5.08
C ARG A 121 7.19 -8.01 -4.74
N VAL A 122 6.98 -8.35 -3.47
CA VAL A 122 5.79 -9.07 -2.99
C VAL A 122 4.55 -8.19 -3.15
N PHE A 123 4.66 -6.91 -2.77
CA PHE A 123 3.59 -5.95 -2.95
C PHE A 123 3.16 -5.87 -4.41
N LYS A 124 4.11 -5.71 -5.35
CA LYS A 124 3.83 -5.66 -6.79
C LYS A 124 3.15 -6.94 -7.30
N GLN A 125 3.56 -8.12 -6.80
CA GLN A 125 3.00 -9.41 -7.21
C GLN A 125 1.51 -9.53 -6.91
N HIS A 126 1.04 -9.03 -5.76
CA HIS A 126 -0.33 -9.21 -5.27
C HIS A 126 -1.22 -7.97 -5.43
N SER A 127 -0.63 -6.79 -5.62
CA SER A 127 -1.36 -5.52 -5.61
C SER A 127 -2.46 -5.44 -6.66
N LYS A 128 -2.23 -5.92 -7.89
CA LYS A 128 -3.23 -5.86 -8.98
C LYS A 128 -4.56 -6.50 -8.59
N GLN A 129 -4.53 -7.63 -7.89
CA GLN A 129 -5.73 -8.35 -7.46
C GLN A 129 -6.41 -7.67 -6.27
N LEU A 130 -5.63 -7.09 -5.37
CA LEU A 130 -6.10 -6.44 -4.14
C LEU A 130 -6.58 -5.00 -4.35
N MET A 131 -6.34 -4.42 -5.50
CA MET A 131 -6.82 -3.08 -5.86
C MET A 131 -8.25 -3.07 -6.40
N THR A 132 -8.79 -4.22 -6.81
CA THR A 132 -10.10 -4.31 -7.45
C THR A 132 -11.29 -4.08 -6.51
N ASP A 133 -11.11 -4.27 -5.21
CA ASP A 133 -12.16 -4.16 -4.19
C ASP A 133 -11.91 -3.04 -3.15
N GLY A 134 -10.94 -2.20 -3.41
CA GLY A 134 -10.64 -1.04 -2.57
C GLY A 134 -9.89 -1.36 -1.27
N LEU A 135 -9.39 -2.59 -1.08
CA LEU A 135 -8.69 -2.98 0.15
C LEU A 135 -7.38 -2.19 0.31
N LEU A 136 -6.53 -2.17 -0.71
CA LEU A 136 -5.23 -1.47 -0.65
C LEU A 136 -5.36 0.05 -0.63
N GLN A 137 -6.43 0.59 -1.19
CA GLN A 137 -6.70 2.04 -1.19
C GLN A 137 -6.95 2.62 0.20
N ARG A 138 -7.11 1.76 1.21
CA ARG A 138 -7.36 2.14 2.61
C ARG A 138 -6.09 2.20 3.47
N PHE A 139 -4.96 1.73 2.96
CA PHE A 139 -3.69 1.77 3.67
C PHE A 139 -3.02 3.14 3.58
N LEU A 140 -2.35 3.52 4.65
CA LEU A 140 -1.34 4.57 4.64
C LEU A 140 0.01 3.92 4.35
N TYR A 141 0.71 4.43 3.37
CA TYR A 141 1.98 3.88 2.92
C TYR A 141 3.16 4.64 3.48
N VAL A 142 4.16 3.90 3.95
CA VAL A 142 5.46 4.42 4.29
C VAL A 142 6.49 3.73 3.41
N ARG A 143 7.24 4.50 2.64
CA ARG A 143 8.34 3.99 1.83
C ARG A 143 9.65 4.21 2.57
N LEU A 144 10.40 3.15 2.76
CA LEU A 144 11.74 3.21 3.28
C LEU A 144 12.71 3.15 2.09
N ASP A 145 13.56 4.16 1.98
CA ASP A 145 14.65 4.12 1.01
C ASP A 145 15.76 3.20 1.53
N ALA A 146 16.47 2.52 0.61
CA ALA A 146 17.61 1.69 0.99
C ALA A 146 18.65 2.55 1.71
N SER A 147 18.79 2.33 3.01
CA SER A 147 19.86 2.95 3.80
C SER A 147 21.11 2.07 3.75
N LYS A 148 22.30 2.70 3.74
CA LYS A 148 23.53 1.96 3.99
C LYS A 148 23.42 1.37 5.41
N THR A 149 23.59 0.08 5.52
CA THR A 149 23.73 -0.58 6.82
C THR A 149 25.02 -0.07 7.46
N SER A 150 24.90 0.86 8.40
CA SER A 150 26.00 1.22 9.29
C SER A 150 25.68 0.67 10.66
N VAL A 151 26.69 0.15 11.34
CA VAL A 151 26.58 -0.10 12.77
C VAL A 151 26.44 1.28 13.41
N GLY A 152 25.25 1.60 13.89
CA GLY A 152 24.98 2.87 14.56
C GLY A 152 25.79 2.99 15.85
N ASP A 153 25.99 4.22 16.30
CA ASP A 153 26.52 4.45 17.63
C ASP A 153 25.62 3.78 18.68
N PRO A 154 26.19 3.33 19.80
CA PRO A 154 25.39 2.75 20.89
C PRO A 154 24.27 3.70 21.28
N VAL A 155 23.04 3.21 21.23
CA VAL A 155 21.88 4.00 21.66
C VAL A 155 22.00 4.23 23.17
N PRO A 156 21.89 5.45 23.67
CA PRO A 156 21.92 5.72 25.10
C PRO A 156 20.85 4.88 25.80
N GLU A 157 21.20 4.30 26.95
CA GLU A 157 20.34 3.41 27.73
C GLU A 157 19.02 4.09 28.19
N GLU A 158 19.02 5.41 28.31
CA GLU A 158 17.86 6.24 28.63
C GLU A 158 17.26 6.88 27.38
N LEU A 159 16.45 6.15 26.64
CA LEU A 159 15.56 6.73 25.64
C LEU A 159 14.36 7.41 26.33
N THR A 160 14.52 8.68 26.68
CA THR A 160 13.43 9.51 27.24
C THR A 160 12.18 9.46 26.37
N SER A 161 12.35 9.35 25.05
CA SER A 161 11.26 9.24 24.08
C SER A 161 10.49 7.92 24.19
N ALA A 162 11.15 6.79 24.47
CA ALA A 162 10.47 5.49 24.62
C ALA A 162 9.57 5.50 25.88
N HIS A 163 10.05 6.05 26.97
CA HIS A 163 9.26 6.17 28.19
C HIS A 163 8.07 7.13 28.03
N GLN A 164 8.27 8.26 27.37
CA GLN A 164 7.20 9.20 27.04
C GLN A 164 6.13 8.54 26.17
N TRP A 165 6.54 7.73 25.20
CA TRP A 165 5.63 6.99 24.33
C TRP A 165 4.83 5.94 25.10
N GLU A 166 5.47 5.18 25.99
CA GLU A 166 4.79 4.23 26.87
C GLU A 166 3.73 4.92 27.74
N GLN A 167 4.08 6.05 28.36
CA GLN A 167 3.14 6.84 29.14
C GLN A 167 1.95 7.33 28.31
N THR A 168 2.21 7.80 27.09
CA THR A 168 1.16 8.22 26.15
C THR A 168 0.20 7.07 25.83
N ILE A 169 0.73 5.89 25.50
CA ILE A 169 -0.10 4.71 25.22
C ILE A 169 -0.94 4.30 26.44
N ARG A 170 -0.37 4.30 27.63
CA ARG A 170 -1.08 4.00 28.88
C ARG A 170 -2.21 5.00 29.14
N LEU A 171 -1.95 6.28 28.93
CA LEU A 171 -2.95 7.34 29.02
C LEU A 171 -4.10 7.10 28.03
N LEU A 172 -3.79 6.88 26.76
CA LEU A 172 -4.78 6.63 25.72
C LEU A 172 -5.62 5.37 26.00
N ALA A 173 -5.01 4.33 26.53
CA ALA A 173 -5.70 3.11 26.93
C ALA A 173 -6.69 3.34 28.09
N ALA A 174 -6.41 4.30 28.97
CA ALA A 174 -7.25 4.65 30.11
C ALA A 174 -8.33 5.68 29.80
N LEU A 175 -8.34 6.33 28.63
CA LEU A 175 -9.32 7.33 28.25
C LEU A 175 -10.75 6.74 28.24
N PRO A 176 -11.75 7.42 28.81
CA PRO A 176 -13.14 7.03 28.64
C PRO A 176 -13.59 7.22 27.18
N ALA A 177 -14.65 6.52 26.79
CA ALA A 177 -15.31 6.79 25.50
C ALA A 177 -15.81 8.24 25.48
N THR A 178 -15.25 9.03 24.59
CA THR A 178 -15.49 10.49 24.54
C THR A 178 -15.77 10.90 23.08
N GLN A 179 -16.72 11.80 22.93
CA GLN A 179 -17.01 12.42 21.63
C GLN A 179 -16.12 13.65 21.45
N TYR A 180 -15.40 13.70 20.33
CA TYR A 180 -14.59 14.85 19.93
C TYR A 180 -15.25 15.55 18.76
N ILE A 181 -15.22 16.88 18.76
CA ILE A 181 -15.81 17.72 17.72
C ILE A 181 -14.76 18.65 17.13
N LEU A 182 -14.98 19.11 15.92
CA LEU A 182 -14.11 20.12 15.30
C LEU A 182 -14.55 21.51 15.77
N SER A 183 -13.60 22.38 16.10
CA SER A 183 -13.87 23.81 16.23
C SER A 183 -14.39 24.37 14.91
N GLU A 184 -15.05 25.54 14.93
CA GLU A 184 -15.50 26.20 13.72
C GLU A 184 -14.35 26.44 12.72
N GLY A 185 -13.19 26.86 13.22
CA GLY A 185 -11.97 27.02 12.42
C GLY A 185 -11.48 25.70 11.81
N ALA A 186 -11.40 24.64 12.62
CA ALA A 186 -11.00 23.30 12.14
C ALA A 186 -11.97 22.75 11.10
N TYR A 187 -13.29 22.95 11.29
CA TYR A 187 -14.29 22.54 10.33
C TYR A 187 -14.15 23.27 9.00
N ARG A 188 -13.89 24.57 9.02
CA ARG A 188 -13.65 25.38 7.81
C ARG A 188 -12.45 24.88 7.03
N VAL A 189 -11.34 24.63 7.69
CA VAL A 189 -10.11 24.10 7.08
C VAL A 189 -10.31 22.69 6.56
N PHE A 190 -11.05 21.85 7.28
CA PHE A 190 -11.39 20.50 6.81
C PHE A 190 -12.29 20.52 5.55
N ARG A 191 -13.24 21.45 5.44
CA ARG A 191 -14.02 21.64 4.21
C ARG A 191 -13.15 22.05 3.03
N GLN A 192 -12.20 22.95 3.22
CA GLN A 192 -11.23 23.31 2.17
C GLN A 192 -10.40 22.10 1.74
N TRP A 193 -10.07 21.21 2.67
CA TRP A 193 -9.42 19.94 2.36
C TRP A 193 -10.30 19.03 1.49
N GLN A 194 -11.59 18.91 1.79
CA GLN A 194 -12.53 18.15 0.96
C GLN A 194 -12.59 18.70 -0.48
N GLU A 195 -12.74 20.01 -0.62
CA GLU A 195 -12.75 20.68 -1.93
C GLU A 195 -11.44 20.48 -2.70
N TYR A 196 -10.31 20.52 -2.00
CA TYR A 196 -9.00 20.24 -2.59
C TYR A 196 -8.93 18.79 -3.12
N ILE A 197 -9.36 17.81 -2.34
CA ILE A 197 -9.38 16.39 -2.73
C ILE A 197 -10.30 16.16 -3.94
N ASP A 198 -11.47 16.80 -3.96
CA ASP A 198 -12.38 16.71 -5.12
C ASP A 198 -11.74 17.31 -6.38
N GLY A 199 -11.04 18.43 -6.26
CA GLY A 199 -10.28 19.01 -7.36
C GLY A 199 -9.15 18.11 -7.86
N VAL A 200 -8.44 17.44 -6.95
CA VAL A 200 -7.41 16.45 -7.31
C VAL A 200 -8.04 15.28 -8.06
N ARG A 201 -9.15 14.72 -7.55
CA ARG A 201 -9.86 13.61 -8.22
C ARG A 201 -10.31 13.97 -9.64
N GLN A 202 -10.89 15.14 -9.83
CA GLN A 202 -11.32 15.61 -11.16
C GLN A 202 -10.14 15.72 -12.12
N ARG A 203 -8.99 16.26 -11.66
CA ARG A 203 -7.76 16.34 -12.44
C ARG A 203 -7.23 14.97 -12.83
N GLU A 204 -7.14 14.06 -11.87
CA GLU A 204 -6.65 12.70 -12.13
C GLU A 204 -7.58 11.91 -13.06
N LYS A 205 -8.89 12.16 -13.00
CA LYS A 205 -9.84 11.61 -13.96
C LYS A 205 -9.60 12.15 -15.39
N LEU A 206 -9.33 13.45 -15.53
CA LEU A 206 -8.99 14.03 -16.81
C LEU A 206 -7.65 13.51 -17.37
N LEU A 207 -6.69 13.23 -16.49
CA LEU A 207 -5.40 12.62 -16.82
C LEU A 207 -5.50 11.11 -17.09
N GLN A 208 -6.68 10.53 -16.93
CA GLN A 208 -6.92 9.09 -17.06
C GLN A 208 -6.00 8.24 -16.17
N SER A 209 -5.68 8.74 -14.98
CA SER A 209 -4.96 7.98 -13.97
C SER A 209 -5.72 6.70 -13.61
N SER A 210 -5.01 5.70 -13.09
CA SER A 210 -5.64 4.42 -12.74
C SER A 210 -6.80 4.58 -11.77
N ASP A 211 -7.84 3.76 -11.94
CA ASP A 211 -9.02 3.75 -11.07
C ASP A 211 -8.62 3.54 -9.60
N ALA A 212 -7.67 2.65 -9.35
CA ALA A 212 -7.17 2.38 -7.99
C ALA A 212 -6.56 3.61 -7.33
N TYR A 213 -5.83 4.45 -8.08
CA TYR A 213 -5.29 5.71 -7.55
C TYR A 213 -6.40 6.73 -7.30
N GLN A 214 -7.37 6.86 -8.21
CA GLN A 214 -8.52 7.75 -8.03
C GLN A 214 -9.36 7.36 -6.81
N GLU A 215 -9.57 6.06 -6.58
CA GLU A 215 -10.24 5.54 -5.40
C GLU A 215 -9.45 5.83 -4.11
N ALA A 216 -8.13 5.65 -4.13
CA ALA A 216 -7.27 5.94 -3.01
C ALA A 216 -7.31 7.43 -2.62
N ILE A 217 -7.33 8.35 -3.60
CA ILE A 217 -7.53 9.78 -3.35
C ILE A 217 -8.86 10.01 -2.62
N GLY A 218 -9.94 9.32 -3.02
CA GLY A 218 -11.24 9.42 -2.37
C GLY A 218 -11.26 9.03 -0.89
N LYS A 219 -10.33 8.18 -0.44
CA LYS A 219 -10.20 7.78 0.96
C LYS A 219 -9.45 8.80 1.84
N GLN A 220 -8.75 9.77 1.23
CA GLN A 220 -7.88 10.69 1.95
C GLN A 220 -8.65 11.67 2.86
N VAL A 221 -9.90 11.96 2.57
CA VAL A 221 -10.77 12.78 3.45
C VAL A 221 -10.97 12.07 4.79
N GLY A 222 -11.40 10.82 4.77
CA GLY A 222 -11.58 10.01 5.98
C GLY A 222 -10.26 9.71 6.71
N GLN A 223 -9.18 9.46 5.97
CA GLN A 223 -7.84 9.27 6.55
C GLN A 223 -7.35 10.53 7.28
N CYS A 224 -7.57 11.71 6.72
CA CYS A 224 -7.24 12.98 7.36
C CYS A 224 -7.99 13.15 8.69
N ALA A 225 -9.29 12.87 8.73
CA ALA A 225 -10.08 12.95 9.96
C ALA A 225 -9.56 12.00 11.05
N ARG A 226 -9.24 10.73 10.69
CA ARG A 226 -8.65 9.76 11.63
C ARG A 226 -7.28 10.19 12.13
N MET A 227 -6.42 10.65 11.24
CA MET A 227 -5.09 11.16 11.60
C MET A 227 -5.20 12.37 12.54
N CYS A 228 -6.15 13.27 12.27
CA CYS A 228 -6.40 14.43 13.10
C CYS A 228 -6.84 14.02 14.50
N LEU A 229 -7.76 13.04 14.64
CA LEU A 229 -8.16 12.51 15.94
C LEU A 229 -6.97 11.89 16.69
N ILE A 230 -6.14 11.09 16.03
CA ILE A 230 -4.96 10.46 16.66
C ILE A 230 -4.01 11.55 17.19
N TRP A 231 -3.69 12.55 16.40
CA TRP A 231 -2.79 13.63 16.82
C TRP A 231 -3.39 14.45 17.97
N HIS A 232 -4.70 14.70 17.92
CA HIS A 232 -5.41 15.40 18.99
C HIS A 232 -5.34 14.64 20.31
N LEU A 233 -5.56 13.33 20.27
CA LEU A 233 -5.49 12.46 21.44
C LEU A 233 -4.08 12.38 22.04
N ILE A 234 -3.04 12.46 21.21
CA ILE A 234 -1.64 12.48 21.67
C ILE A 234 -1.30 13.83 22.34
N GLU A 235 -1.74 14.94 21.74
CA GLU A 235 -1.35 16.28 22.19
C GLU A 235 -2.27 16.87 23.28
N SER A 236 -3.57 16.58 23.21
CA SER A 236 -4.58 17.22 24.07
C SER A 236 -5.75 16.30 24.38
N PRO A 237 -5.55 15.12 24.96
CA PRO A 237 -6.57 14.06 25.10
C PRO A 237 -7.80 14.48 25.91
N TRP A 238 -7.67 15.49 26.78
CA TRP A 238 -8.74 15.95 27.64
C TRP A 238 -9.56 17.11 27.04
N GLN A 239 -9.13 17.67 25.92
CA GLN A 239 -9.89 18.68 25.21
C GLN A 239 -10.83 17.98 24.21
N THR A 240 -12.12 18.27 24.29
CA THR A 240 -13.11 17.67 23.38
C THR A 240 -13.23 18.37 22.05
N GLU A 241 -12.59 19.52 21.89
CA GLU A 241 -12.63 20.34 20.69
C GLU A 241 -11.28 20.34 19.97
N VAL A 242 -11.27 19.90 18.72
CA VAL A 242 -10.09 19.86 17.85
C VAL A 242 -9.82 21.25 17.26
N SER A 243 -8.60 21.76 17.43
CA SER A 243 -8.25 23.11 17.00
C SER A 243 -7.98 23.23 15.49
N GLU A 244 -8.17 24.44 14.94
CA GLU A 244 -7.80 24.81 13.56
C GLU A 244 -6.32 24.57 13.27
N SER A 245 -5.45 24.91 14.21
CA SER A 245 -4.00 24.74 14.08
C SER A 245 -3.61 23.28 13.90
N LEU A 246 -4.20 22.37 14.68
CA LEU A 246 -3.95 20.93 14.55
C LEU A 246 -4.44 20.40 13.21
N MET A 247 -5.66 20.73 12.80
CA MET A 247 -6.22 20.34 11.51
C MET A 247 -5.31 20.79 10.35
N SER A 248 -4.83 22.02 10.39
CA SER A 248 -3.93 22.58 9.37
C SER A 248 -2.59 21.80 9.28
N ARG A 249 -2.01 21.42 10.41
CA ARG A 249 -0.78 20.62 10.45
C ARG A 249 -0.98 19.23 9.89
N VAL A 250 -2.11 18.59 10.23
CA VAL A 250 -2.46 17.26 9.69
C VAL A 250 -2.66 17.34 8.18
N ILE A 251 -3.38 18.33 7.67
CA ILE A 251 -3.58 18.52 6.23
C ILE A 251 -2.24 18.75 5.52
N GLN A 252 -1.34 19.52 6.11
CA GLN A 252 0.00 19.69 5.56
C GLN A 252 0.75 18.36 5.47
N PHE A 253 0.71 17.55 6.52
CA PHE A 253 1.28 16.21 6.52
C PHE A 253 0.67 15.31 5.45
N MET A 254 -0.66 15.32 5.31
CA MET A 254 -1.36 14.57 4.25
C MET A 254 -0.88 14.99 2.86
N ARG A 255 -0.76 16.30 2.60
CA ARG A 255 -0.34 16.84 1.30
C ARG A 255 1.13 16.59 0.98
N CYS A 256 2.00 16.75 1.96
CA CYS A 256 3.45 16.73 1.73
C CYS A 256 4.08 15.34 1.89
N THR A 257 3.43 14.43 2.60
CA THR A 257 3.98 13.10 2.91
C THR A 257 3.07 11.98 2.44
N VAL A 258 1.83 11.93 2.91
CA VAL A 258 0.93 10.78 2.68
C VAL A 258 0.57 10.65 1.20
N MET A 259 0.05 11.71 0.57
CA MET A 259 -0.38 11.65 -0.82
C MET A 259 0.76 11.38 -1.80
N PRO A 260 1.94 12.04 -1.71
CA PRO A 260 3.07 11.73 -2.57
C PRO A 260 3.57 10.29 -2.42
N THR A 261 3.67 9.79 -1.17
CA THR A 261 4.10 8.41 -0.93
C THR A 261 3.08 7.40 -1.46
N MET A 262 1.79 7.63 -1.23
CA MET A 262 0.71 6.82 -1.79
C MET A 262 0.79 6.75 -3.31
N ARG A 263 0.98 7.89 -3.98
CA ARG A 263 1.16 7.94 -5.43
C ARG A 263 2.35 7.10 -5.87
N GLN A 264 3.51 7.31 -5.26
CA GLN A 264 4.71 6.54 -5.60
C GLN A 264 4.53 5.03 -5.45
N VAL A 265 3.89 4.59 -4.35
CA VAL A 265 3.67 3.16 -4.10
C VAL A 265 2.65 2.58 -5.07
N LEU A 266 1.54 3.26 -5.32
CA LEU A 266 0.51 2.80 -6.25
C LEU A 266 1.00 2.87 -7.70
N ASP A 267 1.73 3.90 -8.11
CA ASP A 267 2.33 3.98 -9.44
C ASP A 267 3.36 2.85 -9.67
N VAL A 268 4.20 2.54 -8.67
CA VAL A 268 5.14 1.40 -8.76
C VAL A 268 4.41 0.05 -8.84
N SER A 269 3.29 -0.10 -8.15
CA SER A 269 2.50 -1.33 -8.18
C SER A 269 1.63 -1.46 -9.42
N LEU A 270 1.17 -0.36 -9.96
CA LEU A 270 0.40 -0.25 -11.20
C LEU A 270 1.32 -0.01 -12.39
N SER A 271 2.51 0.59 -12.17
CA SER A 271 3.45 0.74 -13.24
C SER A 271 3.78 -0.64 -13.75
N GLU A 272 3.19 -0.89 -14.83
CA GLU A 272 3.87 -1.28 -15.99
C GLU A 272 4.72 -2.50 -15.71
N SER A 273 4.46 -3.50 -16.44
CA SER A 273 5.39 -4.62 -16.56
C SER A 273 6.79 -4.04 -16.68
N THR A 274 7.81 -4.77 -16.27
CA THR A 274 9.20 -4.36 -16.53
C THR A 274 9.41 -4.00 -18.00
N LEU A 275 8.55 -4.52 -18.88
CA LEU A 275 8.49 -4.21 -20.29
C LEU A 275 8.02 -2.77 -20.56
N ASP A 276 6.95 -2.30 -19.93
CA ASP A 276 6.40 -0.95 -20.19
C ASP A 276 7.38 0.13 -19.72
N THR A 277 7.95 -0.03 -18.53
CA THR A 277 9.01 0.85 -18.01
C THR A 277 10.21 0.85 -18.96
N TRP A 278 10.62 -0.34 -19.41
CA TRP A 278 11.74 -0.47 -20.34
C TRP A 278 11.44 0.21 -21.69
N LEU A 279 10.22 0.01 -22.24
CA LEU A 279 9.80 0.61 -23.50
C LEU A 279 9.79 2.14 -23.41
N ARG A 280 9.20 2.69 -22.37
CA ARG A 280 9.18 4.13 -22.12
C ARG A 280 10.58 4.73 -22.08
N ASP A 281 11.47 4.14 -21.26
CA ASP A 281 12.85 4.58 -21.15
C ASP A 281 13.63 4.38 -22.47
N HIS A 282 13.29 3.33 -23.20
CA HIS A 282 13.92 3.05 -24.50
C HIS A 282 13.51 4.09 -25.56
N ILE A 283 12.23 4.42 -25.64
CA ILE A 283 11.73 5.46 -26.54
C ILE A 283 12.31 6.83 -26.16
N LEU A 284 12.30 7.17 -24.87
CA LEU A 284 12.81 8.44 -24.39
C LEU A 284 14.32 8.63 -24.68
N THR A 285 15.13 7.60 -24.47
CA THR A 285 16.56 7.67 -24.75
C THR A 285 16.89 7.67 -26.23
N ARG A 286 15.94 7.36 -27.10
CA ARG A 286 16.04 7.36 -28.57
C ARG A 286 15.15 8.43 -29.21
N ALA A 287 14.71 9.41 -28.47
CA ALA A 287 13.85 10.46 -29.00
C ALA A 287 14.52 11.33 -30.08
N ASP A 288 15.84 11.23 -30.25
CA ASP A 288 16.63 11.77 -31.37
C ASP A 288 16.45 10.97 -32.68
N GLN A 289 15.95 9.73 -32.60
CA GLN A 289 15.60 8.94 -33.76
C GLN A 289 14.17 9.24 -34.20
N SER A 290 13.95 9.19 -35.52
CA SER A 290 12.63 9.49 -36.07
C SER A 290 11.60 8.39 -35.87
N SER A 291 12.06 7.13 -35.72
CA SER A 291 11.17 5.98 -35.62
C SER A 291 11.82 4.78 -34.92
N VAL A 292 10.99 3.81 -34.54
CA VAL A 292 11.40 2.52 -33.96
C VAL A 292 10.52 1.41 -34.54
N THR A 293 11.09 0.22 -34.70
CA THR A 293 10.39 -0.94 -35.28
C THR A 293 10.11 -2.03 -34.24
N LEU A 294 9.07 -2.83 -34.46
CA LEU A 294 8.75 -3.98 -33.60
C LEU A 294 9.92 -4.97 -33.42
N PRO A 295 10.69 -5.37 -34.48
CA PRO A 295 11.85 -6.22 -34.30
C PRO A 295 12.97 -5.60 -33.45
N GLU A 296 13.15 -4.28 -33.49
CA GLU A 296 14.12 -3.57 -32.64
C GLU A 296 13.68 -3.60 -31.19
N LEU A 297 12.42 -3.34 -30.91
CA LEU A 297 11.84 -3.40 -29.56
C LEU A 297 11.97 -4.82 -28.98
N LYS A 298 11.65 -5.85 -29.76
CA LYS A 298 11.82 -7.25 -29.33
C LYS A 298 13.24 -7.60 -28.96
N ARG A 299 14.22 -7.18 -29.79
CA ARG A 299 15.65 -7.42 -29.50
C ARG A 299 16.11 -6.68 -28.24
N GLY A 300 15.68 -5.45 -28.08
CA GLY A 300 16.03 -4.64 -26.92
C GLY A 300 15.40 -5.14 -25.62
N ALA A 301 14.16 -5.61 -25.67
CA ALA A 301 13.38 -6.11 -24.53
C ALA A 301 13.59 -7.62 -24.29
N HIS A 302 14.64 -8.22 -24.82
CA HIS A 302 14.85 -9.68 -24.77
C HIS A 302 14.69 -10.26 -23.34
N TRP A 303 15.26 -9.63 -22.34
CA TRP A 303 15.17 -10.09 -20.94
C TRP A 303 13.79 -10.02 -20.33
N GLN A 304 12.98 -9.05 -20.75
CA GLN A 304 11.61 -8.88 -20.31
C GLN A 304 10.66 -9.89 -20.95
N LEU A 305 11.04 -10.37 -22.15
CA LEU A 305 10.20 -11.23 -22.99
C LEU A 305 10.60 -12.71 -22.94
N GLN A 306 11.71 -13.07 -22.31
CA GLN A 306 12.29 -14.43 -22.37
C GLN A 306 11.38 -15.56 -21.89
N ALA A 307 10.42 -15.26 -21.00
CA ALA A 307 9.45 -16.22 -20.47
C ALA A 307 8.15 -16.31 -21.31
N MET A 308 8.02 -15.50 -22.36
CA MET A 308 6.82 -15.38 -23.18
C MET A 308 6.98 -16.16 -24.50
N SER A 309 5.90 -16.71 -25.01
CA SER A 309 5.84 -17.20 -26.37
C SER A 309 5.98 -16.03 -27.37
N LYS A 310 6.29 -16.33 -28.64
CA LYS A 310 6.44 -15.30 -29.66
C LYS A 310 5.19 -14.43 -29.81
N TRP A 311 4.00 -15.03 -29.73
CA TRP A 311 2.74 -14.32 -29.86
C TRP A 311 2.44 -13.43 -28.63
N GLU A 312 2.68 -13.94 -27.42
CA GLU A 312 2.53 -13.18 -26.19
C GLU A 312 3.47 -11.98 -26.15
N ALA A 313 4.72 -12.16 -26.57
CA ALA A 313 5.71 -11.09 -26.64
C ALA A 313 5.28 -9.99 -27.64
N ASP A 314 4.76 -10.38 -28.82
CA ASP A 314 4.27 -9.43 -29.80
C ASP A 314 3.04 -8.66 -29.27
N SER A 315 2.08 -9.35 -28.63
CA SER A 315 0.90 -8.73 -28.02
C SER A 315 1.29 -7.77 -26.90
N ALA A 316 2.17 -8.17 -26.00
CA ALA A 316 2.61 -7.33 -24.87
C ALA A 316 3.28 -6.02 -25.34
N ILE A 317 4.13 -6.10 -26.39
CA ILE A 317 4.73 -4.88 -26.96
C ILE A 317 3.67 -4.01 -27.64
N MET A 318 2.75 -4.62 -28.39
CA MET A 318 1.69 -3.88 -29.07
C MET A 318 0.77 -3.13 -28.09
N ASP A 319 0.40 -3.78 -26.98
CA ASP A 319 -0.43 -3.20 -25.94
C ASP A 319 0.29 -2.00 -25.29
N ALA A 320 1.55 -2.18 -24.89
CA ALA A 320 2.37 -1.14 -24.30
C ALA A 320 2.62 0.04 -25.26
N MET A 321 2.87 -0.23 -26.53
CA MET A 321 3.03 0.82 -27.54
C MET A 321 1.73 1.57 -27.84
N SER A 322 0.58 0.89 -27.74
CA SER A 322 -0.74 1.53 -27.85
C SER A 322 -0.98 2.53 -26.71
N ASP A 323 -0.50 2.23 -25.50
CA ASP A 323 -0.55 3.16 -24.38
C ASP A 323 0.34 4.38 -24.61
N LEU A 324 1.53 4.21 -25.19
CA LEU A 324 2.40 5.32 -25.60
C LEU A 324 1.82 6.15 -26.75
N GLU A 325 1.06 5.55 -27.65
CA GLU A 325 0.30 6.27 -28.69
C GLU A 325 -0.78 7.16 -28.08
N ARG A 326 -1.53 6.64 -27.10
CA ARG A 326 -2.59 7.37 -26.40
C ARG A 326 -2.08 8.65 -25.75
N VAL A 327 -0.86 8.62 -25.21
CA VAL A 327 -0.20 9.80 -24.62
C VAL A 327 0.66 10.58 -25.62
N GLN A 328 0.57 10.28 -26.91
CA GLN A 328 1.24 10.98 -28.01
C GLN A 328 2.79 10.94 -27.94
N TRP A 329 3.35 9.94 -27.34
CA TRP A 329 4.80 9.73 -27.33
C TRP A 329 5.28 9.12 -28.65
N VAL A 330 4.45 8.28 -29.24
CA VAL A 330 4.71 7.64 -30.52
C VAL A 330 3.44 7.70 -31.39
N ALA A 331 3.59 7.49 -32.68
CA ALA A 331 2.48 7.34 -33.61
C ALA A 331 2.78 6.17 -34.55
N ARG A 332 1.86 5.22 -34.68
CA ARG A 332 2.00 4.11 -35.60
C ARG A 332 2.06 4.61 -37.05
N MET A 333 3.08 4.16 -37.79
CA MET A 333 3.21 4.44 -39.21
C MET A 333 2.56 3.29 -39.96
N ASP A 334 1.50 3.58 -40.70
CA ASP A 334 0.82 2.62 -41.59
C ASP A 334 1.22 2.94 -43.03
N ASP A 335 1.92 2.00 -43.67
CA ASP A 335 2.28 2.13 -45.11
C ASP A 335 1.29 1.40 -46.03
N GLY A 336 0.18 0.88 -45.47
CA GLY A 336 -0.86 0.17 -46.24
C GLY A 336 -0.46 -1.22 -46.73
N SER A 337 0.75 -1.71 -46.45
CA SER A 337 1.23 -3.02 -46.87
C SER A 337 0.98 -4.10 -45.78
N ARG A 338 0.40 -5.24 -46.18
CA ARG A 338 0.21 -6.39 -45.26
C ARG A 338 1.49 -7.05 -44.77
N THR A 339 2.62 -6.78 -45.43
CA THR A 339 3.93 -7.39 -45.18
C THR A 339 4.91 -6.42 -44.52
N ALA A 340 4.51 -5.17 -44.30
CA ALA A 340 5.39 -4.15 -43.73
C ALA A 340 5.73 -4.45 -42.26
N THR A 341 6.94 -4.12 -41.90
CA THR A 341 7.37 -4.14 -40.49
C THR A 341 6.61 -3.06 -39.72
N ILE A 342 5.98 -3.43 -38.62
CA ILE A 342 5.29 -2.47 -37.76
C ILE A 342 6.32 -1.47 -37.24
N THR A 343 6.06 -0.18 -37.50
CA THR A 343 6.95 0.94 -37.17
C THR A 343 6.17 2.04 -36.49
N TRP A 344 6.79 2.70 -35.53
CA TRP A 344 6.25 3.89 -34.86
C TRP A 344 7.18 5.07 -35.04
N ALA A 345 6.62 6.22 -35.42
CA ALA A 345 7.31 7.51 -35.34
C ALA A 345 7.41 7.96 -33.89
N ILE A 346 8.54 8.52 -33.48
CA ILE A 346 8.78 9.03 -32.13
C ILE A 346 8.53 10.54 -32.13
N ASN A 347 7.80 11.03 -31.10
CA ASN A 347 7.54 12.45 -30.96
C ASN A 347 8.83 13.21 -30.55
N PRO A 348 9.37 14.10 -31.38
CA PRO A 348 10.62 14.80 -31.09
C PRO A 348 10.53 15.75 -29.89
N ARG A 349 9.33 16.16 -29.48
CA ARG A 349 9.12 17.02 -28.28
C ARG A 349 9.49 16.33 -26.97
N LEU A 350 9.61 15.01 -26.96
CA LEU A 350 10.02 14.26 -25.76
C LEU A 350 11.42 14.67 -25.27
N ILE A 351 12.32 15.07 -26.19
CA ILE A 351 13.68 15.48 -25.85
C ILE A 351 13.67 16.67 -24.87
N THR A 352 12.89 17.71 -25.21
CA THR A 352 12.83 18.93 -24.41
C THR A 352 11.89 18.81 -23.21
N GLN A 353 10.82 18.05 -23.35
CA GLN A 353 9.81 17.89 -22.31
C GLN A 353 10.30 17.03 -21.13
N PHE A 354 11.15 16.04 -21.39
CA PHE A 354 11.63 15.07 -20.40
C PHE A 354 13.15 15.01 -20.30
N GLU A 355 13.86 16.10 -20.60
CA GLU A 355 15.32 16.17 -20.65
C GLU A 355 15.97 15.66 -19.37
N ALA A 356 15.56 16.15 -18.20
CA ALA A 356 16.13 15.75 -16.92
C ALA A 356 15.93 14.24 -16.62
N HIS A 357 14.78 13.67 -16.96
CA HIS A 357 14.52 12.25 -16.77
C HIS A 357 15.33 11.41 -17.76
N ARG A 358 15.40 11.82 -19.01
CA ARG A 358 16.21 11.18 -20.06
C ARG A 358 17.68 11.11 -19.63
N ASP A 359 18.24 12.23 -19.20
CA ASP A 359 19.62 12.30 -18.76
C ASP A 359 19.90 11.43 -17.52
N ALA A 360 18.95 11.39 -16.58
CA ALA A 360 19.03 10.49 -15.43
C ALA A 360 19.03 9.00 -15.84
N VAL A 361 18.18 8.61 -16.79
CA VAL A 361 18.14 7.25 -17.32
C VAL A 361 19.45 6.88 -18.03
N ILE A 362 19.98 7.78 -18.85
CA ILE A 362 21.26 7.58 -19.55
C ILE A 362 22.40 7.43 -18.53
N ALA A 363 22.48 8.31 -17.55
CA ALA A 363 23.49 8.27 -16.51
C ALA A 363 23.43 6.97 -15.68
N ALA A 364 22.22 6.55 -15.28
CA ALA A 364 22.01 5.31 -14.54
C ALA A 364 22.46 4.08 -15.35
N ARG A 365 22.16 4.03 -16.66
CA ARG A 365 22.61 2.95 -17.55
C ARG A 365 24.13 2.92 -17.70
N GLN A 366 24.76 4.08 -17.83
CA GLN A 366 26.22 4.18 -17.91
C GLN A 366 26.89 3.76 -16.60
N ALA A 367 26.36 4.19 -15.45
CA ALA A 367 26.87 3.80 -14.13
C ALA A 367 26.79 2.27 -13.96
N ARG A 368 25.64 1.67 -14.28
CA ARG A 368 25.48 0.20 -14.19
C ARG A 368 26.42 -0.56 -15.13
N ARG A 369 26.68 -0.04 -16.34
CA ARG A 369 27.67 -0.63 -17.23
C ARG A 369 29.08 -0.59 -16.66
N ARG A 370 29.48 0.53 -16.03
CA ARG A 370 30.79 0.65 -15.36
C ARG A 370 30.92 -0.35 -14.23
N GLU A 371 29.92 -0.46 -13.35
CA GLU A 371 29.91 -1.46 -12.28
C GLU A 371 30.13 -2.87 -12.81
N ILE A 372 29.33 -3.28 -13.79
CA ILE A 372 29.44 -4.61 -14.40
C ILE A 372 30.83 -4.80 -15.03
N TYR A 373 31.34 -3.76 -15.68
CA TYR A 373 32.68 -3.83 -16.31
C TYR A 373 33.76 -3.98 -15.26
N ASP A 374 33.68 -3.25 -14.18
CA ASP A 374 34.66 -3.30 -13.09
C ASP A 374 34.61 -4.67 -12.38
N GLU A 375 33.42 -5.21 -12.09
CA GLU A 375 33.21 -6.55 -11.55
C GLU A 375 33.87 -7.63 -12.46
N TYR A 376 33.66 -7.56 -13.78
CA TYR A 376 34.27 -8.53 -14.71
C TYR A 376 35.77 -8.37 -14.81
N ARG A 377 36.33 -7.16 -14.70
CA ARG A 377 37.76 -6.91 -14.69
C ARG A 377 38.46 -7.38 -13.42
N GLU A 378 37.76 -7.38 -12.30
CA GLU A 378 38.28 -7.99 -11.07
C GLU A 378 38.48 -9.51 -11.23
N ILE A 379 37.58 -10.16 -12.00
CA ILE A 379 37.62 -11.61 -12.25
C ILE A 379 38.62 -11.91 -13.38
N ASP A 380 38.61 -11.14 -14.45
CA ASP A 380 39.49 -11.30 -15.63
C ASP A 380 40.01 -9.92 -16.09
N PRO A 381 41.24 -9.54 -15.72
CA PRO A 381 41.82 -8.25 -16.11
C PRO A 381 41.96 -8.04 -17.63
N SER A 382 41.87 -9.12 -18.43
CA SER A 382 41.90 -9.04 -19.89
C SER A 382 40.51 -8.82 -20.52
N TYR A 383 39.44 -8.87 -19.73
CA TYR A 383 38.10 -8.71 -20.23
C TYR A 383 37.91 -7.40 -20.98
N ARG A 384 37.34 -7.49 -22.17
CA ARG A 384 36.94 -6.36 -23.00
C ARG A 384 35.45 -6.54 -23.35
N PRO A 385 34.57 -5.57 -23.05
CA PRO A 385 33.17 -5.67 -23.39
C PRO A 385 33.02 -5.74 -24.91
N LYS A 386 32.13 -6.63 -25.38
CA LYS A 386 31.74 -6.62 -26.78
C LYS A 386 30.92 -5.37 -27.08
N PRO A 387 31.17 -4.68 -28.22
CA PRO A 387 30.34 -3.57 -28.62
C PRO A 387 28.89 -4.04 -28.73
N VAL A 388 27.98 -3.38 -28.04
CA VAL A 388 26.53 -3.66 -28.12
C VAL A 388 26.02 -3.04 -29.43
N TYR A 389 25.77 -3.88 -30.42
CA TYR A 389 25.21 -3.45 -31.71
C TYR A 389 23.90 -2.68 -31.45
N GLY A 390 23.82 -1.44 -31.97
CA GLY A 390 22.65 -0.57 -31.95
C GLY A 390 22.71 0.59 -30.96
N TYR A 391 23.81 0.80 -30.26
CA TYR A 391 24.06 2.02 -29.50
C TYR A 391 25.16 2.81 -30.22
N ARG A 392 24.82 3.90 -30.89
CA ARG A 392 25.79 4.90 -31.31
C ARG A 392 26.13 5.72 -30.07
N ASP A 393 27.34 5.57 -29.57
CA ASP A 393 27.92 6.43 -28.53
C ASP A 393 28.26 7.86 -29.04
N ASP A 394 27.79 8.21 -30.24
CA ASP A 394 28.28 9.31 -31.07
C ASP A 394 27.52 10.63 -30.91
N VAL A 395 26.74 10.82 -29.84
CA VAL A 395 26.02 12.10 -29.67
C VAL A 395 26.94 13.23 -29.18
N HIS A 396 28.10 12.92 -28.65
CA HIS A 396 29.16 13.91 -28.39
C HIS A 396 30.48 13.20 -28.59
N GLY A 397 31.22 13.56 -29.64
CA GLY A 397 32.52 13.08 -30.04
C GLY A 397 33.61 13.09 -28.93
N HIS A 398 33.35 12.43 -27.85
CA HIS A 398 34.31 12.10 -26.82
C HIS A 398 34.72 10.64 -27.02
N GLU A 399 35.91 10.50 -27.56
CA GLU A 399 36.67 9.26 -27.56
C GLU A 399 36.57 8.62 -26.17
N CYS A 400 36.25 7.35 -26.17
CA CYS A 400 36.26 6.54 -24.94
C CYS A 400 37.67 6.67 -24.34
N PRO A 401 37.83 7.05 -23.06
CA PRO A 401 39.15 7.24 -22.45
C PRO A 401 39.90 5.94 -22.18
N ILE A 402 39.75 4.93 -23.03
CA ILE A 402 40.29 3.56 -22.88
C ILE A 402 41.47 3.31 -23.83
N ASP A 403 41.91 4.35 -24.59
CA ASP A 403 43.12 4.22 -25.44
C ASP A 403 44.32 5.02 -24.90
N GLN A 404 44.52 5.06 -23.59
CA GLN A 404 45.80 5.38 -22.99
C GLN A 404 46.14 4.45 -21.84
#